data_991e81919de3a5c9731c6bed22affa91
#
_entry.id   991e81919de3a5c9731c6bed22affa91
#
_cell.length_a   1.000
_cell.length_b   1.000
_cell.length_c   1.000
_cell.angle_alpha   90.00
_cell.angle_beta   90.00
_cell.angle_gamma   90.00
#
_symmetry.space_group_name_H-M   'P 1'
#
loop_
_entity.id
_entity.type
_entity.pdbx_description
1 polymer ?
#
loop_
_entity_poly.entity_id
_entity_poly.type
_entity_poly.pdbx_seq_one_letter_code
_entity_poly.pdbx_strand_id
1 'polypeptide(L)'
;MRITLRYTILMLIMLFPVSLMGQARYALLIGIGNYPEESGWNTIHGNNDISIINDALLRQGFHEQNIIQLKDSIATKQNIIAAFIILQDKCQNGDIAYIHFSGHGQQVTDLNGDEDDGYDESWIPYDAHKTYEPGKYEGQNHLVDDELNSYLTRLRARVGSKGKIVVVADACHSGSGSRGQSDEEVFIRGSKERFIIPNVNQINKVKSEPTEWLFIAACKPYQSNYEHRTKDGTYYGVLSYVIANDDKNFRDCNYADMLKEWSGTVSGLSKYPQELDGEGQPSRNNSYMF
;
A
#
# COMPACT_ATOMS: atom_id res chain seq x y z
N MET A 1 17.63 -51.89 62.37
CA MET A 1 17.12 -52.03 61.00
C MET A 1 16.59 -50.70 60.56
N ARG A 2 17.39 -49.90 59.73
CA ARG A 2 17.02 -48.61 59.28
C ARG A 2 16.54 -48.73 57.82
N ILE A 3 15.26 -48.40 57.58
CA ILE A 3 14.65 -48.45 56.29
C ILE A 3 14.85 -47.02 55.70
N THR A 4 15.69 -46.92 54.68
CA THR A 4 15.87 -45.66 53.90
C THR A 4 14.87 -45.63 52.73
N LEU A 5 13.88 -44.75 52.84
CA LEU A 5 12.87 -44.49 51.78
C LEU A 5 13.50 -43.60 50.73
N ARG A 6 13.74 -44.14 49.52
CA ARG A 6 14.19 -43.37 48.35
C ARG A 6 12.97 -42.80 47.63
N TYR A 7 12.80 -41.48 47.66
CA TYR A 7 11.81 -40.80 46.84
C TYR A 7 12.39 -40.60 45.43
N THR A 8 11.84 -41.28 44.47
CA THR A 8 12.11 -41.03 43.04
C THR A 8 11.15 -39.95 42.56
N ILE A 9 11.66 -38.72 42.36
CA ILE A 9 10.88 -37.60 41.76
C ILE A 9 10.79 -37.88 40.27
N LEU A 10 9.61 -38.29 39.80
CA LEU A 10 9.29 -38.41 38.37
C LEU A 10 9.00 -36.98 37.83
N MET A 11 9.97 -36.36 37.16
CA MET A 11 9.81 -35.08 36.53
C MET A 11 9.02 -35.26 35.22
N LEU A 12 7.73 -35.02 35.27
CA LEU A 12 6.84 -35.04 34.09
C LEU A 12 7.15 -33.82 33.23
N ILE A 13 8.01 -33.96 32.22
CA ILE A 13 8.24 -32.92 31.21
C ILE A 13 6.97 -32.86 30.37
N MET A 14 6.10 -31.88 30.65
CA MET A 14 5.02 -31.50 29.75
C MET A 14 5.65 -30.89 28.47
N LEU A 15 5.79 -31.72 27.46
CA LEU A 15 6.02 -31.26 26.08
C LEU A 15 4.76 -30.54 25.63
N PHE A 16 4.73 -29.20 25.84
CA PHE A 16 3.79 -28.38 25.12
C PHE A 16 4.11 -28.52 23.62
N PRO A 17 3.14 -28.94 22.78
CA PRO A 17 3.35 -28.88 21.34
C PRO A 17 3.64 -27.44 20.99
N VAL A 18 4.88 -27.10 20.65
CA VAL A 18 5.19 -25.88 19.91
C VAL A 18 4.50 -26.08 18.57
N SER A 19 3.28 -25.58 18.46
CA SER A 19 2.64 -25.45 17.16
C SER A 19 3.60 -24.62 16.31
N LEU A 20 4.26 -25.26 15.34
CA LEU A 20 4.87 -24.55 14.24
C LEU A 20 3.69 -23.88 13.51
N MET A 21 3.27 -22.72 14.00
CA MET A 21 2.36 -21.88 13.25
C MET A 21 3.12 -21.45 12.00
N GLY A 22 2.74 -22.00 10.86
CA GLY A 22 3.27 -21.58 9.58
C GLY A 22 3.07 -20.06 9.45
N GLN A 23 3.96 -19.39 8.73
CA GLN A 23 3.89 -17.97 8.42
C GLN A 23 2.50 -17.60 7.90
N ALA A 24 1.74 -16.81 8.67
CA ALA A 24 0.42 -16.34 8.27
C ALA A 24 0.56 -15.15 7.29
N ARG A 25 -0.49 -14.94 6.50
CA ARG A 25 -0.56 -13.89 5.50
C ARG A 25 -1.82 -13.09 5.68
N TYR A 26 -1.64 -11.79 5.79
CA TYR A 26 -2.70 -10.83 5.97
C TYR A 26 -2.61 -9.76 4.89
N ALA A 27 -3.75 -9.26 4.43
CA ALA A 27 -3.79 -8.17 3.46
C ALA A 27 -4.81 -7.09 3.83
N LEU A 28 -4.50 -5.86 3.42
CA LEU A 28 -5.40 -4.72 3.39
C LEU A 28 -5.46 -4.20 1.95
N LEU A 29 -6.62 -4.29 1.33
CA LEU A 29 -6.87 -3.82 -0.03
C LEU A 29 -7.82 -2.61 0.03
N ILE A 30 -7.36 -1.49 -0.51
CA ILE A 30 -8.09 -0.21 -0.53
C ILE A 30 -8.24 0.22 -1.98
N GLY A 31 -9.48 0.30 -2.47
CA GLY A 31 -9.75 0.68 -3.86
C GLY A 31 -10.89 1.69 -3.98
N ILE A 32 -10.60 2.85 -4.55
CA ILE A 32 -11.55 3.94 -4.68
C ILE A 32 -11.65 4.34 -6.15
N GLY A 33 -12.84 4.21 -6.71
CA GLY A 33 -13.15 4.62 -8.08
C GLY A 33 -14.16 5.75 -8.12
N ASN A 34 -15.18 5.67 -7.28
CA ASN A 34 -16.30 6.59 -7.25
C ASN A 34 -16.17 7.56 -6.06
N TYR A 35 -15.48 8.67 -6.26
CA TYR A 35 -15.39 9.73 -5.27
C TYR A 35 -16.68 10.57 -5.24
N PRO A 36 -17.03 11.20 -4.09
CA PRO A 36 -18.16 12.14 -4.01
C PRO A 36 -17.96 13.31 -4.97
N GLU A 37 -19.00 13.76 -5.65
CA GLU A 37 -18.94 14.88 -6.58
C GLU A 37 -18.41 16.16 -5.89
N GLU A 38 -18.88 16.41 -4.67
CA GLU A 38 -18.47 17.54 -3.84
C GLU A 38 -17.00 17.51 -3.41
N SER A 39 -16.32 16.36 -3.51
CA SER A 39 -14.89 16.24 -3.22
C SER A 39 -14.01 16.90 -4.30
N GLY A 40 -14.55 17.10 -5.51
CA GLY A 40 -13.83 17.64 -6.66
C GLY A 40 -12.90 16.64 -7.37
N TRP A 41 -12.88 15.37 -6.95
CA TRP A 41 -12.14 14.30 -7.60
C TRP A 41 -12.91 13.72 -8.78
N ASN A 42 -12.21 13.43 -9.87
CA ASN A 42 -12.79 12.72 -11.00
C ASN A 42 -12.97 11.23 -10.66
N THR A 43 -13.96 10.60 -11.29
CA THR A 43 -14.11 9.15 -11.27
C THR A 43 -12.92 8.47 -11.96
N ILE A 44 -12.44 7.39 -11.34
CA ILE A 44 -11.46 6.43 -11.85
C ILE A 44 -11.96 5.02 -11.57
N HIS A 45 -11.11 3.99 -11.69
CA HIS A 45 -11.56 2.60 -11.54
C HIS A 45 -10.74 1.80 -10.50
N GLY A 46 -10.20 2.47 -9.48
CA GLY A 46 -9.41 1.82 -8.44
C GLY A 46 -10.17 0.74 -7.66
N ASN A 47 -11.51 0.85 -7.56
CA ASN A 47 -12.37 -0.15 -6.94
C ASN A 47 -12.43 -1.48 -7.73
N ASN A 48 -12.18 -1.46 -9.06
CA ASN A 48 -12.10 -2.68 -9.87
C ASN A 48 -10.86 -3.52 -9.54
N ASP A 49 -9.76 -2.85 -9.19
CA ASP A 49 -8.48 -3.51 -8.92
C ASP A 49 -8.56 -4.46 -7.74
N ILE A 50 -9.41 -4.15 -6.77
CA ILE A 50 -9.51 -4.93 -5.54
C ILE A 50 -9.91 -6.38 -5.79
N SER A 51 -10.80 -6.63 -6.75
CA SER A 51 -11.21 -7.99 -7.08
C SER A 51 -10.08 -8.80 -7.70
N ILE A 52 -9.35 -8.23 -8.66
CA ILE A 52 -8.27 -8.94 -9.35
C ILE A 52 -7.04 -9.15 -8.45
N ILE A 53 -6.75 -8.19 -7.55
CA ILE A 53 -5.68 -8.32 -6.55
C ILE A 53 -6.06 -9.35 -5.48
N ASN A 54 -7.33 -9.37 -5.01
CA ASN A 54 -7.80 -10.41 -4.10
C ASN A 54 -7.57 -11.80 -4.69
N ASP A 55 -7.98 -12.03 -5.93
CA ASP A 55 -7.80 -13.31 -6.61
C ASP A 55 -6.32 -13.67 -6.78
N ALA A 56 -5.46 -12.69 -7.07
CA ALA A 56 -4.01 -12.89 -7.11
C ALA A 56 -3.45 -13.33 -5.76
N LEU A 57 -3.84 -12.66 -4.68
CA LEU A 57 -3.38 -13.01 -3.33
C LEU A 57 -3.87 -14.39 -2.88
N LEU A 58 -5.09 -14.79 -3.24
CA LEU A 58 -5.57 -16.16 -2.98
C LEU A 58 -4.69 -17.20 -3.68
N ARG A 59 -4.29 -16.96 -4.95
CA ARG A 59 -3.32 -17.80 -5.66
C ARG A 59 -1.95 -17.84 -4.97
N GLN A 60 -1.56 -16.74 -4.31
CA GLN A 60 -0.33 -16.65 -3.52
C GLN A 60 -0.45 -17.26 -2.12
N GLY A 61 -1.58 -17.90 -1.78
CA GLY A 61 -1.82 -18.60 -0.51
C GLY A 61 -2.22 -17.69 0.66
N PHE A 62 -2.76 -16.51 0.38
CA PHE A 62 -3.54 -15.77 1.36
C PHE A 62 -4.89 -16.46 1.56
N HIS A 63 -5.45 -16.34 2.75
CA HIS A 63 -6.80 -16.84 3.04
C HIS A 63 -7.80 -15.69 3.03
N GLU A 64 -8.97 -15.89 2.44
CA GLU A 64 -10.03 -14.86 2.31
C GLU A 64 -10.32 -14.15 3.64
N GLN A 65 -10.43 -14.89 4.73
CA GLN A 65 -10.68 -14.36 6.07
C GLN A 65 -9.57 -13.47 6.63
N ASN A 66 -8.40 -13.45 5.99
CA ASN A 66 -7.24 -12.64 6.35
C ASN A 66 -7.07 -11.41 5.43
N ILE A 67 -7.99 -11.20 4.48
CA ILE A 67 -7.98 -10.09 3.54
C ILE A 67 -9.06 -9.09 3.94
N ILE A 68 -8.66 -7.89 4.31
CA ILE A 68 -9.57 -6.77 4.59
C ILE A 68 -9.71 -5.97 3.28
N GLN A 69 -10.94 -5.73 2.85
CA GLN A 69 -11.22 -4.96 1.64
C GLN A 69 -12.03 -3.71 1.97
N LEU A 70 -11.55 -2.55 1.54
CA LEU A 70 -12.25 -1.27 1.64
C LEU A 70 -12.45 -0.71 0.22
N LYS A 71 -13.70 -0.56 -0.19
CA LYS A 71 -14.05 -0.06 -1.52
C LYS A 71 -14.91 1.20 -1.44
N ASP A 72 -14.61 2.17 -2.30
CA ASP A 72 -15.39 3.41 -2.46
C ASP A 72 -15.79 4.02 -1.10
N SER A 73 -17.05 4.24 -0.84
CA SER A 73 -17.58 4.92 0.35
C SER A 73 -17.17 4.29 1.70
N ILE A 74 -16.71 3.04 1.68
CA ILE A 74 -16.17 2.38 2.88
C ILE A 74 -14.70 2.77 3.11
N ALA A 75 -13.99 3.20 2.09
CA ALA A 75 -12.57 3.57 2.16
C ALA A 75 -12.35 5.01 2.65
N THR A 76 -13.03 5.43 3.72
CA THR A 76 -12.78 6.70 4.40
C THR A 76 -11.46 6.64 5.16
N LYS A 77 -10.84 7.79 5.44
CA LYS A 77 -9.60 7.84 6.24
C LYS A 77 -9.75 7.10 7.57
N GLN A 78 -10.83 7.32 8.27
CA GLN A 78 -11.09 6.66 9.55
C GLN A 78 -11.14 5.13 9.42
N ASN A 79 -11.80 4.60 8.40
CA ASN A 79 -11.90 3.16 8.18
C ASN A 79 -10.57 2.56 7.73
N ILE A 80 -9.77 3.29 6.93
CA ILE A 80 -8.42 2.88 6.54
C ILE A 80 -7.53 2.75 7.79
N ILE A 81 -7.56 3.74 8.67
CA ILE A 81 -6.83 3.71 9.95
C ILE A 81 -7.28 2.52 10.81
N ALA A 82 -8.60 2.32 10.94
CA ALA A 82 -9.14 1.18 11.70
C ALA A 82 -8.67 -0.17 11.12
N ALA A 83 -8.62 -0.29 9.79
CA ALA A 83 -8.12 -1.49 9.12
C ALA A 83 -6.62 -1.72 9.36
N PHE A 84 -5.80 -0.68 9.38
CA PHE A 84 -4.39 -0.79 9.78
C PHE A 84 -4.23 -1.28 11.22
N ILE A 85 -5.05 -0.79 12.15
CA ILE A 85 -5.04 -1.24 13.54
C ILE A 85 -5.42 -2.73 13.63
N ILE A 86 -6.47 -3.16 12.93
CA ILE A 86 -6.89 -4.57 12.87
C ILE A 86 -5.77 -5.44 12.29
N LEU A 87 -5.10 -4.97 11.22
CA LEU A 87 -3.98 -5.68 10.59
C LEU A 87 -2.81 -5.85 11.59
N GLN A 88 -2.46 -4.78 12.32
CA GLN A 88 -1.44 -4.81 13.36
C GLN A 88 -1.78 -5.80 14.48
N ASP A 89 -3.03 -5.84 14.93
CA ASP A 89 -3.46 -6.73 16.01
C ASP A 89 -3.44 -8.21 15.60
N LYS A 90 -3.73 -8.50 14.33
CA LYS A 90 -3.71 -9.87 13.79
C LYS A 90 -2.29 -10.39 13.54
N CYS A 91 -1.38 -9.54 13.07
CA CYS A 91 -0.02 -9.92 12.68
C CYS A 91 0.85 -10.30 13.87
N GLN A 92 1.68 -11.31 13.67
CA GLN A 92 2.67 -11.81 14.62
C GLN A 92 4.06 -11.86 13.98
N ASN A 93 5.08 -12.10 14.81
CA ASN A 93 6.46 -12.18 14.34
C ASN A 93 6.64 -13.30 13.31
N GLY A 94 7.12 -12.93 12.14
CA GLY A 94 7.34 -13.82 10.99
C GLY A 94 6.23 -13.77 9.94
N ASP A 95 5.09 -13.14 10.22
CA ASP A 95 3.99 -13.05 9.27
C ASP A 95 4.28 -12.13 8.08
N ILE A 96 3.46 -12.25 7.04
CA ILE A 96 3.47 -11.40 5.86
C ILE A 96 2.26 -10.47 5.92
N ALA A 97 2.49 -9.17 5.75
CA ALA A 97 1.47 -8.15 5.57
C ALA A 97 1.58 -7.55 4.16
N TYR A 98 0.49 -7.57 3.41
CA TYR A 98 0.39 -6.95 2.08
C TYR A 98 -0.63 -5.83 2.13
N ILE A 99 -0.24 -4.64 1.71
CA ILE A 99 -1.09 -3.47 1.65
C ILE A 99 -1.17 -3.01 0.19
N HIS A 100 -2.37 -2.81 -0.32
CA HIS A 100 -2.61 -2.32 -1.68
C HIS A 100 -3.55 -1.12 -1.64
N PHE A 101 -3.08 0.01 -2.12
CA PHE A 101 -3.89 1.19 -2.34
C PHE A 101 -4.06 1.43 -3.84
N SER A 102 -5.29 1.63 -4.26
CA SER A 102 -5.65 1.93 -5.64
C SER A 102 -6.66 3.08 -5.66
N GLY A 103 -6.20 4.27 -6.05
CA GLY A 103 -6.98 5.49 -5.95
C GLY A 103 -6.24 6.71 -6.48
N HIS A 104 -6.73 7.90 -6.14
CA HIS A 104 -6.00 9.14 -6.41
C HIS A 104 -4.87 9.36 -5.39
N GLY A 105 -3.81 10.04 -5.84
CA GLY A 105 -2.78 10.62 -5.00
C GLY A 105 -2.66 12.12 -5.22
N GLN A 106 -2.10 12.84 -4.26
CA GLN A 106 -1.87 14.29 -4.35
C GLN A 106 -0.70 14.70 -3.47
N GLN A 107 0.07 15.70 -3.91
CA GLN A 107 1.02 16.40 -3.04
C GLN A 107 0.29 17.38 -2.12
N VAL A 108 0.67 17.37 -0.83
CA VAL A 108 0.11 18.21 0.23
C VAL A 108 1.24 19.05 0.83
N THR A 109 0.95 20.22 1.35
CA THR A 109 1.96 21.05 2.06
C THR A 109 2.59 20.23 3.19
N ASP A 110 3.92 20.10 3.15
CA ASP A 110 4.72 19.48 4.19
C ASP A 110 4.60 20.29 5.50
N LEU A 111 4.13 19.62 6.56
CA LEU A 111 3.90 20.25 7.87
C LEU A 111 5.07 20.07 8.84
N ASN A 112 5.92 19.07 8.63
CA ASN A 112 7.03 18.73 9.52
C ASN A 112 8.40 19.18 8.99
N GLY A 113 8.51 19.51 7.70
CA GLY A 113 9.68 20.09 7.06
C GLY A 113 10.77 19.07 6.72
N ASP A 114 10.44 17.80 6.53
CA ASP A 114 11.39 16.75 6.16
C ASP A 114 11.55 16.55 4.65
N GLU A 115 10.58 17.03 3.85
CA GLU A 115 10.65 16.96 2.39
C GLU A 115 11.45 18.12 1.78
N ASP A 116 12.35 17.78 0.84
CA ASP A 116 13.22 18.77 0.19
C ASP A 116 12.45 19.73 -0.74
N ASP A 117 11.33 19.30 -1.30
CA ASP A 117 10.46 20.09 -2.18
C ASP A 117 9.33 20.80 -1.42
N GLY A 118 9.15 20.51 -0.12
CA GLY A 118 8.17 21.10 0.78
C GLY A 118 6.76 20.52 0.64
N TYR A 119 6.63 19.28 0.12
CA TYR A 119 5.36 18.62 -0.05
C TYR A 119 5.43 17.13 0.32
N ASP A 120 4.51 16.68 1.17
CA ASP A 120 4.25 15.29 1.47
C ASP A 120 3.45 14.64 0.33
N GLU A 121 3.63 13.35 0.08
CA GLU A 121 2.76 12.54 -0.73
C GLU A 121 1.56 12.05 0.09
N SER A 122 0.38 12.05 -0.54
CA SER A 122 -0.84 11.63 0.14
C SER A 122 -1.66 10.64 -0.68
N TRP A 123 -2.09 9.55 -0.05
CA TRP A 123 -3.21 8.76 -0.56
C TRP A 123 -4.50 9.54 -0.30
N ILE A 124 -5.43 9.47 -1.25
CA ILE A 124 -6.70 10.19 -1.18
C ILE A 124 -7.82 9.23 -0.77
N PRO A 125 -8.24 9.21 0.50
CA PRO A 125 -9.41 8.48 0.95
C PRO A 125 -10.70 9.00 0.32
N TYR A 126 -11.77 8.20 0.38
CA TYR A 126 -13.07 8.53 -0.19
C TYR A 126 -13.63 9.88 0.29
N ASP A 127 -13.38 10.25 1.53
CA ASP A 127 -13.86 11.46 2.19
C ASP A 127 -12.87 12.65 2.17
N ALA A 128 -11.81 12.54 1.37
CA ALA A 128 -10.86 13.63 1.17
C ALA A 128 -11.27 14.52 -0.01
N HIS A 129 -11.20 15.84 0.16
CA HIS A 129 -11.46 16.81 -0.90
C HIS A 129 -10.17 17.24 -1.61
N LYS A 130 -10.30 17.56 -2.88
CA LYS A 130 -9.18 17.92 -3.75
C LYS A 130 -8.58 19.28 -3.44
N THR A 131 -9.36 20.21 -2.89
CA THR A 131 -8.97 21.60 -2.67
C THR A 131 -9.18 22.03 -1.23
N TYR A 132 -8.30 22.91 -0.74
CA TYR A 132 -8.42 23.54 0.57
C TYR A 132 -9.61 24.51 0.58
N GLU A 133 -10.51 24.36 1.56
CA GLU A 133 -11.67 25.24 1.77
C GLU A 133 -11.70 25.69 3.25
N PRO A 134 -11.34 26.94 3.56
CA PRO A 134 -11.27 27.43 4.95
C PRO A 134 -12.57 27.20 5.73
N GLY A 135 -12.46 26.58 6.90
CA GLY A 135 -13.61 26.28 7.78
C GLY A 135 -14.52 25.15 7.30
N LYS A 136 -14.23 24.54 6.16
CA LYS A 136 -14.98 23.39 5.65
C LYS A 136 -14.12 22.16 5.46
N TYR A 137 -13.02 22.29 4.73
CA TYR A 137 -12.06 21.21 4.51
C TYR A 137 -10.63 21.76 4.46
N GLU A 138 -9.82 21.37 5.43
CA GLU A 138 -8.46 21.86 5.63
C GLU A 138 -7.39 20.77 5.53
N GLY A 139 -7.74 19.62 4.92
CA GLY A 139 -6.83 18.50 4.69
C GLY A 139 -6.94 17.35 5.70
N GLN A 140 -7.91 17.41 6.62
CA GLN A 140 -8.05 16.46 7.73
C GLN A 140 -8.20 14.99 7.28
N ASN A 141 -8.67 14.75 6.07
CA ASN A 141 -8.89 13.38 5.56
C ASN A 141 -7.85 12.95 4.51
N HIS A 142 -6.83 13.76 4.21
CA HIS A 142 -5.67 13.27 3.47
C HIS A 142 -4.89 12.26 4.34
N LEU A 143 -4.45 11.15 3.74
CA LEU A 143 -3.57 10.19 4.42
C LEU A 143 -2.16 10.42 3.89
N VAL A 144 -1.42 11.31 4.54
CA VAL A 144 -0.05 11.65 4.16
C VAL A 144 0.91 10.52 4.51
N ASP A 145 2.02 10.46 3.80
CA ASP A 145 3.04 9.42 3.93
C ASP A 145 3.63 9.35 5.35
N ASP A 146 3.84 10.45 6.05
CA ASP A 146 4.23 10.49 7.45
C ASP A 146 3.28 9.72 8.37
N GLU A 147 1.98 9.94 8.18
CA GLU A 147 0.96 9.23 8.94
C GLU A 147 0.94 7.75 8.56
N LEU A 148 1.02 7.44 7.27
CA LEU A 148 1.13 6.08 6.76
C LEU A 148 2.37 5.37 7.33
N ASN A 149 3.53 6.04 7.31
CA ASN A 149 4.79 5.53 7.86
C ASN A 149 4.67 5.19 9.34
N SER A 150 3.89 5.96 10.12
CA SER A 150 3.64 5.66 11.53
C SER A 150 2.88 4.33 11.71
N TYR A 151 1.90 4.02 10.86
CA TYR A 151 1.18 2.73 10.88
C TYR A 151 2.05 1.58 10.40
N LEU A 152 2.84 1.78 9.35
CA LEU A 152 3.75 0.77 8.83
C LEU A 152 4.87 0.44 9.82
N THR A 153 5.40 1.42 10.54
CA THR A 153 6.38 1.22 11.62
C THR A 153 5.81 0.37 12.76
N ARG A 154 4.57 0.62 13.18
CA ARG A 154 3.89 -0.21 14.18
C ARG A 154 3.66 -1.63 13.67
N LEU A 155 3.26 -1.77 12.40
CA LEU A 155 3.10 -3.07 11.75
C LEU A 155 4.45 -3.83 11.67
N ARG A 156 5.56 -3.11 11.36
CA ARG A 156 6.91 -3.67 11.38
C ARG A 156 7.28 -4.22 12.77
N ALA A 157 6.94 -3.50 13.82
CA ALA A 157 7.16 -3.97 15.18
C ALA A 157 6.39 -5.28 15.48
N ARG A 158 5.21 -5.46 14.90
CA ARG A 158 4.39 -6.69 15.05
C ARG A 158 4.97 -7.87 14.27
N VAL A 159 5.26 -7.68 12.99
CA VAL A 159 5.78 -8.77 12.14
C VAL A 159 7.27 -9.05 12.38
N GLY A 160 7.98 -8.16 13.06
CA GLY A 160 9.39 -8.33 13.44
C GLY A 160 10.33 -8.47 12.24
N SER A 161 11.61 -8.72 12.49
CA SER A 161 12.65 -8.82 11.45
C SER A 161 12.49 -10.02 10.51
N LYS A 162 11.76 -11.06 10.95
CA LYS A 162 11.51 -12.27 10.15
C LYS A 162 10.28 -12.14 9.24
N GLY A 163 9.36 -11.23 9.58
CA GLY A 163 8.18 -10.99 8.77
C GLY A 163 8.45 -10.04 7.61
N LYS A 164 7.48 -9.93 6.71
CA LYS A 164 7.56 -9.07 5.54
C LYS A 164 6.38 -8.11 5.50
N ILE A 165 6.64 -6.92 5.01
CA ILE A 165 5.62 -5.93 4.66
C ILE A 165 5.86 -5.53 3.22
N VAL A 166 4.81 -5.63 2.41
CA VAL A 166 4.78 -5.19 1.02
C VAL A 166 3.67 -4.17 0.87
N VAL A 167 4.01 -2.99 0.40
CA VAL A 167 3.08 -1.89 0.13
C VAL A 167 3.08 -1.62 -1.37
N VAL A 168 1.92 -1.61 -1.96
CA VAL A 168 1.72 -1.28 -3.37
C VAL A 168 0.80 -0.07 -3.46
N ALA A 169 1.23 0.98 -4.15
CA ALA A 169 0.47 2.18 -4.41
C ALA A 169 0.20 2.35 -5.91
N ASP A 170 -1.00 1.97 -6.34
CA ASP A 170 -1.48 2.25 -7.70
C ASP A 170 -2.18 3.62 -7.73
N ALA A 171 -1.38 4.63 -7.45
CA ALA A 171 -1.74 6.04 -7.38
C ALA A 171 -0.57 6.91 -7.88
N CYS A 172 -0.82 8.19 -8.12
CA CYS A 172 0.20 9.16 -8.51
C CYS A 172 0.01 10.48 -7.76
N HIS A 173 1.09 11.03 -7.27
CA HIS A 173 1.08 12.32 -6.55
C HIS A 173 1.32 13.52 -7.49
N SER A 174 1.82 13.27 -8.71
CA SER A 174 2.06 14.29 -9.74
C SER A 174 1.35 13.93 -11.04
N GLY A 175 0.10 14.33 -11.19
CA GLY A 175 -0.67 14.06 -12.43
C GLY A 175 -0.38 15.07 -13.54
N SER A 176 0.47 14.78 -14.52
CA SER A 176 0.56 15.56 -15.74
C SER A 176 -0.53 15.15 -16.73
N GLY A 177 -1.75 15.67 -16.55
CA GLY A 177 -2.82 15.48 -17.54
C GLY A 177 -2.47 16.14 -18.87
N SER A 178 -1.78 15.43 -19.77
CA SER A 178 -1.85 15.78 -21.18
C SER A 178 -3.19 15.25 -21.68
N ARG A 179 -4.17 16.13 -21.89
CA ARG A 179 -5.31 15.85 -22.76
C ARG A 179 -4.73 15.62 -24.16
N GLY A 180 -4.34 14.39 -24.45
CA GLY A 180 -4.04 13.99 -25.83
C GLY A 180 -5.32 14.19 -26.64
N GLN A 181 -5.21 14.70 -27.85
CA GLN A 181 -6.26 14.68 -28.86
C GLN A 181 -6.50 13.24 -29.35
N SER A 182 -6.93 12.36 -28.46
CA SER A 182 -7.34 11.00 -28.82
C SER A 182 -8.80 10.85 -28.43
N ASP A 183 -9.61 10.25 -29.31
CA ASP A 183 -11.04 9.95 -29.07
C ASP A 183 -11.26 8.91 -27.95
N GLU A 184 -10.20 8.45 -27.28
CA GLU A 184 -10.26 7.51 -26.16
C GLU A 184 -10.20 8.26 -24.84
N GLU A 185 -11.08 7.88 -23.93
CA GLU A 185 -11.13 8.36 -22.57
C GLU A 185 -9.86 7.93 -21.80
N VAL A 186 -9.17 8.90 -21.20
CA VAL A 186 -7.92 8.68 -20.45
C VAL A 186 -8.17 9.01 -18.99
N PHE A 187 -8.00 8.00 -18.11
CA PHE A 187 -8.10 8.15 -16.67
C PHE A 187 -6.71 8.27 -16.06
N ILE A 188 -6.53 9.24 -15.16
CA ILE A 188 -5.29 9.53 -14.45
C ILE A 188 -5.56 9.47 -12.95
N ARG A 189 -4.73 8.72 -12.24
CA ARG A 189 -4.85 8.47 -10.80
C ARG A 189 -4.04 9.45 -9.96
N GLY A 190 -4.27 10.75 -10.15
CA GLY A 190 -3.57 11.79 -9.41
C GLY A 190 -3.99 13.18 -9.82
N SER A 191 -3.36 14.18 -9.22
CA SER A 191 -3.60 15.60 -9.49
C SER A 191 -2.30 16.36 -9.69
N LYS A 192 -2.30 17.32 -10.64
CA LYS A 192 -1.25 18.35 -10.75
C LYS A 192 -1.40 19.44 -9.69
N GLU A 193 -2.62 19.61 -9.23
CA GLU A 193 -2.94 20.59 -8.22
C GLU A 193 -2.47 20.07 -6.88
N ARG A 194 -1.59 20.81 -6.23
CA ARG A 194 -1.15 20.55 -4.87
C ARG A 194 -2.20 21.01 -3.88
N PHE A 195 -2.35 20.29 -2.79
CA PHE A 195 -3.19 20.73 -1.68
C PHE A 195 -2.39 21.68 -0.79
N ILE A 196 -2.64 22.99 -0.93
CA ILE A 196 -1.87 24.02 -0.24
C ILE A 196 -2.57 24.40 1.06
N ILE A 197 -1.94 24.11 2.18
CA ILE A 197 -2.36 24.57 3.51
C ILE A 197 -1.70 25.93 3.76
N PRO A 198 -2.49 27.04 3.93
CA PRO A 198 -1.92 28.37 4.10
C PRO A 198 -1.33 28.56 5.50
N ASN A 199 -0.35 29.49 5.61
CA ASN A 199 0.25 29.94 6.88
C ASN A 199 0.94 28.86 7.73
N VAL A 200 1.48 27.85 7.09
CA VAL A 200 2.30 26.85 7.78
C VAL A 200 3.68 27.45 8.09
N ASN A 201 4.02 27.55 9.37
CA ASN A 201 5.40 27.79 9.77
C ASN A 201 6.12 26.46 9.72
N GLN A 202 7.03 26.28 8.74
CA GLN A 202 7.84 25.08 8.66
C GLN A 202 8.51 24.80 10.01
N ILE A 203 8.20 23.65 10.58
CA ILE A 203 8.80 23.15 11.80
C ILE A 203 10.09 22.41 11.40
N ASN A 204 11.10 22.45 12.24
CA ASN A 204 12.45 21.90 12.00
C ASN A 204 12.41 20.53 11.33
N LYS A 205 13.23 20.34 10.29
CA LYS A 205 13.44 19.10 9.55
C LYS A 205 13.61 17.91 10.51
N VAL A 206 12.65 17.02 10.48
CA VAL A 206 12.74 15.69 11.10
C VAL A 206 13.22 14.76 9.98
N LYS A 207 14.39 14.19 10.11
CA LYS A 207 14.95 13.30 9.10
C LYS A 207 14.11 12.02 9.04
N SER A 208 13.60 11.68 7.85
CA SER A 208 12.90 10.41 7.64
C SER A 208 13.82 9.22 7.93
N GLU A 209 13.32 8.23 8.68
CA GLU A 209 14.04 6.98 8.93
C GLU A 209 13.96 6.07 7.70
N PRO A 210 14.97 5.21 7.46
CA PRO A 210 14.95 4.29 6.33
C PRO A 210 13.71 3.38 6.38
N THR A 211 13.02 3.23 5.25
CA THR A 211 11.83 2.37 5.14
C THR A 211 12.20 0.90 5.40
N GLU A 212 11.49 0.26 6.32
CA GLU A 212 11.67 -1.15 6.68
C GLU A 212 10.67 -2.11 5.99
N TRP A 213 10.11 -1.69 4.87
CA TRP A 213 9.17 -2.43 4.04
C TRP A 213 9.53 -2.31 2.57
N LEU A 214 8.97 -3.20 1.74
CA LEU A 214 9.04 -3.07 0.30
C LEU A 214 7.91 -2.15 -0.13
N PHE A 215 8.22 -1.08 -0.85
CA PHE A 215 7.25 -0.16 -1.42
C PHE A 215 7.34 -0.20 -2.94
N ILE A 216 6.20 -0.29 -3.62
CA ILE A 216 6.08 -0.29 -5.08
C ILE A 216 5.05 0.75 -5.47
N ALA A 217 5.51 1.82 -6.12
CA ALA A 217 4.64 2.84 -6.71
C ALA A 217 4.44 2.59 -8.20
N ALA A 218 3.26 2.90 -8.69
CA ALA A 218 2.86 2.67 -10.08
C ALA A 218 3.60 3.54 -11.10
N CYS A 219 4.22 4.62 -10.67
CA CYS A 219 5.00 5.51 -11.53
C CYS A 219 6.07 6.26 -10.74
N LYS A 220 7.06 6.81 -11.45
CA LYS A 220 8.06 7.73 -10.89
C LYS A 220 7.40 9.04 -10.45
N PRO A 221 7.97 9.79 -9.47
CA PRO A 221 7.38 11.02 -8.93
C PRO A 221 7.01 12.08 -9.97
N TYR A 222 7.73 12.14 -11.10
CA TYR A 222 7.51 13.09 -12.21
C TYR A 222 6.62 12.54 -13.33
N GLN A 223 6.13 11.31 -13.22
CA GLN A 223 5.27 10.66 -14.21
C GLN A 223 3.82 10.62 -13.73
N SER A 224 2.89 10.39 -14.66
CA SER A 224 1.49 10.15 -14.33
C SER A 224 1.18 8.66 -14.32
N ASN A 225 0.29 8.26 -13.44
CA ASN A 225 -0.26 6.91 -13.41
C ASN A 225 -1.57 6.86 -14.21
N TYR A 226 -1.61 5.99 -15.20
CA TYR A 226 -2.74 5.83 -16.12
C TYR A 226 -3.49 4.52 -15.85
N GLU A 227 -4.73 4.46 -16.34
CA GLU A 227 -5.49 3.22 -16.34
C GLU A 227 -5.32 2.46 -17.67
N HIS A 228 -5.36 1.15 -17.57
CA HIS A 228 -5.37 0.22 -18.69
C HIS A 228 -6.79 -0.22 -18.99
N ARG A 229 -7.19 -0.12 -20.27
CA ARG A 229 -8.46 -0.65 -20.75
C ARG A 229 -8.25 -2.03 -21.36
N THR A 230 -8.91 -3.03 -20.79
CA THR A 230 -8.92 -4.39 -21.32
C THR A 230 -9.79 -4.54 -22.56
N LYS A 231 -9.69 -5.68 -23.26
CA LYS A 231 -10.43 -5.93 -24.50
C LYS A 231 -11.94 -5.96 -24.31
N ASP A 232 -12.42 -6.30 -23.12
CA ASP A 232 -13.85 -6.30 -22.76
C ASP A 232 -14.36 -4.93 -22.33
N GLY A 233 -13.47 -3.92 -22.31
CA GLY A 233 -13.79 -2.53 -22.01
C GLY A 233 -13.65 -2.15 -20.55
N THR A 234 -13.24 -3.05 -19.66
CA THR A 234 -13.04 -2.76 -18.24
C THR A 234 -11.73 -2.02 -18.03
N TYR A 235 -11.73 -1.05 -17.11
CA TYR A 235 -10.55 -0.29 -16.73
C TYR A 235 -9.96 -0.77 -15.41
N TYR A 236 -8.63 -0.81 -15.35
CA TYR A 236 -7.82 -1.15 -14.18
C TYR A 236 -6.59 -0.25 -14.10
N GLY A 237 -6.02 -0.09 -12.91
CA GLY A 237 -4.68 0.43 -12.77
C GLY A 237 -3.66 -0.46 -13.46
N VAL A 238 -2.71 0.14 -14.16
CA VAL A 238 -1.75 -0.65 -14.93
C VAL A 238 -0.94 -1.56 -14.02
N LEU A 239 -0.47 -1.07 -12.86
CA LEU A 239 0.29 -1.87 -11.90
C LEU A 239 -0.56 -3.00 -11.31
N SER A 240 -1.77 -2.69 -10.87
CA SER A 240 -2.71 -3.68 -10.33
C SER A 240 -3.00 -4.78 -11.34
N TYR A 241 -3.23 -4.40 -12.60
CA TYR A 241 -3.45 -5.35 -13.69
C TYR A 241 -2.24 -6.25 -13.93
N VAL A 242 -1.02 -5.71 -13.92
CA VAL A 242 0.22 -6.47 -14.09
C VAL A 242 0.41 -7.47 -12.95
N ILE A 243 0.27 -7.04 -11.70
CA ILE A 243 0.36 -7.92 -10.52
C ILE A 243 -0.68 -9.04 -10.59
N ALA A 244 -1.91 -8.71 -10.94
CA ALA A 244 -3.01 -9.67 -10.97
C ALA A 244 -2.86 -10.73 -12.07
N ASN A 245 -2.18 -10.42 -13.16
CA ASN A 245 -1.95 -11.33 -14.29
C ASN A 245 -0.58 -12.01 -14.27
N ASP A 246 0.23 -11.82 -13.22
CA ASP A 246 1.46 -12.57 -13.03
C ASP A 246 1.15 -13.92 -12.37
N ASP A 247 1.36 -15.00 -13.10
CA ASP A 247 1.10 -16.37 -12.64
C ASP A 247 2.24 -16.98 -11.82
N LYS A 248 3.34 -16.24 -11.61
CA LYS A 248 4.47 -16.71 -10.83
C LYS A 248 4.12 -16.85 -9.35
N ASN A 249 4.80 -17.78 -8.71
CA ASN A 249 4.78 -17.85 -7.25
C ASN A 249 5.73 -16.77 -6.68
N PHE A 250 5.18 -15.73 -6.07
CA PHE A 250 5.96 -14.60 -5.55
C PHE A 250 6.93 -14.98 -4.43
N ARG A 251 6.79 -16.16 -3.83
CA ARG A 251 7.76 -16.69 -2.86
C ARG A 251 9.09 -17.07 -3.50
N ASP A 252 9.06 -17.47 -4.78
CA ASP A 252 10.22 -17.99 -5.50
C ASP A 252 10.90 -16.90 -6.34
N CYS A 253 10.33 -15.69 -6.35
CA CYS A 253 10.80 -14.56 -7.15
C CYS A 253 11.55 -13.53 -6.30
N ASN A 254 12.72 -13.12 -6.78
CA ASN A 254 13.46 -12.02 -6.20
C ASN A 254 12.72 -10.69 -6.45
N TYR A 255 12.62 -9.85 -5.44
CA TYR A 255 11.91 -8.57 -5.52
C TYR A 255 12.43 -7.65 -6.63
N ALA A 256 13.76 -7.51 -6.76
CA ALA A 256 14.35 -6.63 -7.75
C ALA A 256 14.08 -7.11 -9.18
N ASP A 257 14.12 -8.44 -9.39
CA ASP A 257 13.81 -9.03 -10.70
C ASP A 257 12.33 -8.86 -11.04
N MET A 258 11.44 -9.05 -10.06
CA MET A 258 10.00 -8.83 -10.23
C MET A 258 9.69 -7.36 -10.54
N LEU A 259 10.27 -6.43 -9.78
CA LEU A 259 10.07 -4.99 -10.01
C LEU A 259 10.50 -4.60 -11.43
N LYS A 260 11.65 -5.09 -11.89
CA LYS A 260 12.15 -4.84 -13.25
C LYS A 260 11.21 -5.41 -14.32
N GLU A 261 10.72 -6.63 -14.15
CA GLU A 261 9.83 -7.29 -15.10
C GLU A 261 8.47 -6.59 -15.15
N TRP A 262 7.88 -6.30 -13.99
CA TRP A 262 6.63 -5.56 -13.91
C TRP A 262 6.75 -4.16 -14.49
N SER A 263 7.87 -3.45 -14.23
CA SER A 263 8.12 -2.14 -14.82
C SER A 263 8.16 -2.21 -16.36
N GLY A 264 8.81 -3.24 -16.93
CA GLY A 264 8.81 -3.46 -18.37
C GLY A 264 7.40 -3.74 -18.93
N THR A 265 6.58 -4.51 -18.22
CA THR A 265 5.20 -4.80 -18.61
C THR A 265 4.30 -3.57 -18.49
N VAL A 266 4.42 -2.80 -17.39
CA VAL A 266 3.71 -1.53 -17.19
C VAL A 266 4.02 -0.56 -18.32
N SER A 267 5.29 -0.36 -18.65
CA SER A 267 5.72 0.51 -19.75
C SER A 267 5.18 0.05 -21.11
N GLY A 268 4.99 -1.27 -21.31
CA GLY A 268 4.42 -1.82 -22.54
C GLY A 268 2.89 -1.69 -22.65
N LEU A 269 2.19 -1.67 -21.52
CA LEU A 269 0.73 -1.53 -21.46
C LEU A 269 0.27 -0.08 -21.37
N SER A 270 1.05 0.78 -20.78
CA SER A 270 0.73 2.20 -20.64
C SER A 270 0.88 2.92 -21.99
N LYS A 271 -0.10 3.72 -22.33
CA LYS A 271 -0.08 4.56 -23.54
C LYS A 271 0.94 5.70 -23.45
N TYR A 272 1.37 6.06 -22.28
CA TYR A 272 2.30 7.15 -21.96
C TYR A 272 3.48 6.63 -21.14
N PRO A 273 4.60 7.36 -21.09
CA PRO A 273 5.74 6.95 -20.29
C PRO A 273 5.36 6.71 -18.83
N GLN A 274 5.49 5.47 -18.38
CA GLN A 274 5.21 5.06 -17.02
C GLN A 274 6.17 3.93 -16.63
N GLU A 275 6.92 4.16 -15.57
CA GLU A 275 7.88 3.23 -15.00
C GLU A 275 7.61 3.11 -13.52
N LEU A 276 7.66 1.90 -12.99
CA LEU A 276 7.49 1.69 -11.56
C LEU A 276 8.61 2.36 -10.77
N ASP A 277 8.27 2.83 -9.61
CA ASP A 277 9.22 3.19 -8.57
C ASP A 277 9.18 2.17 -7.44
N GLY A 278 10.36 1.86 -6.90
CA GLY A 278 10.45 0.87 -5.84
C GLY A 278 11.45 1.32 -4.79
N GLU A 279 10.98 1.34 -3.55
CA GLU A 279 11.78 1.64 -2.39
C GLU A 279 11.88 0.42 -1.47
N GLY A 280 12.96 0.34 -0.75
CA GLY A 280 13.19 -0.71 0.25
C GLY A 280 14.64 -0.74 0.69
N GLN A 281 14.91 -1.38 1.82
CA GLN A 281 16.30 -1.50 2.27
C GLN A 281 17.11 -2.32 1.27
N PRO A 282 18.34 -1.89 0.90
CA PRO A 282 19.22 -2.60 -0.03
C PRO A 282 19.41 -4.08 0.32
N SER A 283 19.43 -4.42 1.61
CA SER A 283 19.51 -5.80 2.10
C SER A 283 18.27 -6.64 1.81
N ARG A 284 17.13 -6.00 1.49
CA ARG A 284 15.85 -6.66 1.17
C ARG A 284 15.55 -6.67 -0.32
N ASN A 285 16.23 -5.84 -1.14
CA ASN A 285 16.07 -5.83 -2.59
C ASN A 285 16.41 -7.17 -3.25
N ASN A 286 17.22 -7.99 -2.59
CA ASN A 286 17.55 -9.36 -2.99
C ASN A 286 16.71 -10.41 -2.25
N SER A 287 15.70 -10.01 -1.51
CA SER A 287 14.79 -10.95 -0.84
C SER A 287 13.59 -11.30 -1.71
N TYR A 288 13.01 -12.47 -1.45
CA TYR A 288 11.75 -12.85 -2.06
C TYR A 288 10.62 -11.91 -1.59
N MET A 289 9.62 -11.71 -2.45
CA MET A 289 8.51 -10.81 -2.17
C MET A 289 7.65 -11.31 -0.99
N PHE A 290 7.48 -12.64 -0.87
CA PHE A 290 6.75 -13.31 0.20
C PHE A 290 7.59 -14.37 0.92
#